data_8869f6f2a8469d9e2339fd5440c4156e
#
_entry.id   8869f6f2a8469d9e2339fd5440c4156e
#
_cell.length_a   1.000
_cell.length_b   1.000
_cell.length_c   1.000
_cell.angle_alpha   90.00
_cell.angle_beta   90.00
_cell.angle_gamma   90.00
#
_symmetry.space_group_name_H-M   'P 1'
#
loop_
_entity.id
_entity.type
_entity.pdbx_description
1 polymer ?
#
loop_
_entity_poly.entity_id
_entity_poly.type
_entity_poly.pdbx_seq_one_letter_code
_entity_poly.pdbx_strand_id
1 'polypeptide(L)'
;MLTPLAEGARVASLQIASNDSDENPFDLELSGLAGMAMALYLVEAAAAGLGGNNAYPDSEPYGDGVANLPKFACNMNLGGADSSQLTLGGISGLPHFELITSESSSTWRFEYLRRKGSGLIYTPMHSTQLSAGSFSPMVGAETASDIDDTWERVVLSVPINL
;
A
#
# COMPACT_ATOMS: atom_id res chain seq x y z
N MET A 1 -17.13 8.46 -9.83
CA MET A 1 -15.75 8.48 -9.34
C MET A 1 -14.86 8.99 -10.48
N LEU A 2 -14.08 10.04 -10.28
CA LEU A 2 -13.08 10.47 -11.26
C LEU A 2 -11.81 9.65 -11.03
N THR A 3 -11.45 8.82 -12.01
CA THR A 3 -10.25 7.99 -11.95
C THR A 3 -9.14 8.68 -12.75
N PRO A 4 -8.12 9.24 -12.11
CA PRO A 4 -7.01 9.87 -12.81
C PRO A 4 -6.13 8.82 -13.47
N LEU A 5 -5.80 9.05 -14.75
CA LEU A 5 -4.95 8.16 -15.57
C LEU A 5 -3.46 8.54 -15.52
N ALA A 6 -3.09 9.59 -14.78
CA ALA A 6 -1.71 10.04 -14.63
C ALA A 6 -1.54 10.81 -13.32
N GLU A 7 -0.29 10.91 -12.86
CA GLU A 7 0.06 11.68 -11.65
C GLU A 7 -0.11 13.20 -11.82
N GLY A 8 -0.20 13.89 -10.69
CA GLY A 8 -0.18 15.34 -10.55
C GLY A 8 -1.52 15.95 -10.24
N ALA A 9 -1.55 17.27 -10.22
CA ALA A 9 -2.77 18.04 -9.98
C ALA A 9 -3.78 17.80 -11.10
N ARG A 10 -5.02 17.56 -10.72
CA ARG A 10 -6.16 17.37 -11.62
C ARG A 10 -7.24 18.37 -11.27
N VAL A 11 -7.80 18.96 -12.30
CA VAL A 11 -8.96 19.87 -12.20
C VAL A 11 -10.04 19.33 -13.14
N ALA A 12 -11.27 19.34 -12.67
CA ALA A 12 -12.44 19.01 -13.46
C ALA A 12 -13.55 20.02 -13.13
N SER A 13 -14.36 20.37 -14.09
CA SER A 13 -15.58 21.17 -13.88
C SER A 13 -16.80 20.27 -14.04
N LEU A 14 -17.71 20.32 -13.08
CA LEU A 14 -19.02 19.72 -13.18
C LEU A 14 -20.05 20.84 -13.42
N GLN A 15 -20.70 20.80 -14.56
CA GLN A 15 -21.76 21.75 -14.92
C GLN A 15 -23.11 21.11 -14.62
N ILE A 16 -23.90 21.79 -13.81
CA ILE A 16 -25.25 21.35 -13.44
C ILE A 16 -26.22 22.34 -14.08
N ALA A 17 -27.00 21.86 -15.06
CA ALA A 17 -28.05 22.68 -15.65
C ALA A 17 -29.12 23.00 -14.60
N SER A 18 -29.47 24.26 -14.48
CA SER A 18 -30.49 24.76 -13.55
C SER A 18 -31.51 25.62 -14.31
N ASN A 19 -32.64 25.90 -13.68
CA ASN A 19 -33.63 26.84 -14.19
C ASN A 19 -33.41 28.26 -13.64
N ASP A 20 -32.33 28.50 -12.94
CA ASP A 20 -31.94 29.80 -12.45
C ASP A 20 -31.36 30.64 -13.61
N SER A 21 -31.78 31.87 -13.74
CA SER A 21 -31.44 32.70 -14.89
C SER A 21 -30.06 33.36 -14.80
N ASP A 22 -29.46 33.41 -13.60
CA ASP A 22 -28.16 34.04 -13.33
C ASP A 22 -27.08 32.99 -12.98
N GLU A 23 -27.46 31.72 -12.68
CA GLU A 23 -26.55 30.60 -12.40
C GLU A 23 -26.89 29.36 -13.26
N ASN A 24 -26.97 29.51 -14.58
CA ASN A 24 -27.23 28.37 -15.47
C ASN A 24 -26.20 28.31 -16.62
N PRO A 25 -25.32 27.27 -16.61
CA PRO A 25 -25.22 26.19 -15.62
C PRO A 25 -24.51 26.60 -14.32
N PHE A 26 -24.86 25.94 -13.22
CA PHE A 26 -24.06 26.03 -12.00
C PHE A 26 -22.75 25.27 -12.20
N ASP A 27 -21.62 25.94 -12.07
CA ASP A 27 -20.29 25.38 -12.25
C ASP A 27 -19.66 25.02 -10.91
N LEU A 28 -19.31 23.73 -10.74
CA LEU A 28 -18.55 23.25 -9.60
C LEU A 28 -17.16 22.83 -10.05
N GLU A 29 -16.15 23.56 -9.61
CA GLU A 29 -14.76 23.20 -9.84
C GLU A 29 -14.32 22.13 -8.83
N LEU A 30 -13.83 21.00 -9.33
CA LEU A 30 -13.27 19.91 -8.55
C LEU A 30 -11.76 19.88 -8.76
N SER A 31 -11.00 19.89 -7.69
CA SER A 31 -9.54 19.73 -7.74
C SER A 31 -9.08 18.57 -6.87
N GLY A 32 -8.01 17.93 -7.28
CA GLY A 32 -7.41 16.83 -6.54
C GLY A 32 -5.99 16.54 -6.97
N LEU A 33 -5.25 15.79 -6.16
CA LEU A 33 -3.92 15.30 -6.47
C LEU A 33 -3.99 13.79 -6.73
N ALA A 34 -3.54 13.37 -7.91
CA ALA A 34 -3.42 11.97 -8.26
C ALA A 34 -1.98 11.49 -8.07
N GLY A 35 -1.77 10.46 -7.26
CA GLY A 35 -0.50 9.76 -7.14
C GLY A 35 -0.47 8.48 -7.97
N MET A 36 0.71 8.09 -8.44
CA MET A 36 0.92 6.86 -9.25
C MET A 36 0.42 5.63 -8.50
N ALA A 37 0.72 5.52 -7.20
CA ALA A 37 0.31 4.40 -6.37
C ALA A 37 -1.21 4.18 -6.39
N MET A 38 -1.98 5.27 -6.26
CA MET A 38 -3.44 5.19 -6.26
C MET A 38 -3.98 4.82 -7.66
N ALA A 39 -3.39 5.35 -8.73
CA ALA A 39 -3.80 5.01 -10.09
C ALA A 39 -3.56 3.53 -10.40
N LEU A 40 -2.39 3.00 -10.07
CA LEU A 40 -2.07 1.58 -10.20
C LEU A 40 -2.99 0.70 -9.35
N TYR A 41 -3.19 1.06 -8.09
CA TYR A 41 -4.10 0.35 -7.19
C TYR A 41 -5.52 0.25 -7.77
N LEU A 42 -6.09 1.35 -8.26
CA LEU A 42 -7.45 1.35 -8.80
C LEU A 42 -7.60 0.49 -10.05
N VAL A 43 -6.58 0.43 -10.90
CA VAL A 43 -6.56 -0.47 -12.08
C VAL A 43 -6.61 -1.93 -11.63
N GLU A 44 -5.78 -2.31 -10.66
CA GLU A 44 -5.75 -3.69 -10.17
C GLU A 44 -6.98 -4.06 -9.34
N ALA A 45 -7.50 -3.14 -8.53
CA ALA A 45 -8.74 -3.35 -7.80
C ALA A 45 -9.92 -3.61 -8.76
N ALA A 46 -10.01 -2.84 -9.85
CA ALA A 46 -11.02 -3.06 -10.87
C ALA A 46 -10.83 -4.40 -11.61
N ALA A 47 -9.59 -4.77 -11.93
CA ALA A 47 -9.27 -6.06 -12.55
C ALA A 47 -9.59 -7.24 -11.62
N ALA A 48 -9.45 -7.05 -10.31
CA ALA A 48 -9.84 -8.02 -9.28
C ALA A 48 -11.36 -8.07 -9.02
N GLY A 49 -12.15 -7.27 -9.72
CA GLY A 49 -13.61 -7.22 -9.57
C GLY A 49 -14.10 -6.38 -8.39
N LEU A 50 -13.23 -5.59 -7.77
CA LEU A 50 -13.63 -4.70 -6.69
C LEU A 50 -14.32 -3.44 -7.24
N GLY A 51 -15.43 -3.03 -6.61
CA GLY A 51 -16.18 -1.83 -7.00
C GLY A 51 -16.89 -1.17 -5.83
N GLY A 52 -17.28 0.09 -6.01
CA GLY A 52 -17.94 0.87 -4.97
C GLY A 52 -17.09 0.98 -3.69
N ASN A 53 -17.71 0.80 -2.54
CA ASN A 53 -17.02 0.87 -1.24
C ASN A 53 -15.99 -0.25 -1.05
N ASN A 54 -16.17 -1.40 -1.71
CA ASN A 54 -15.23 -2.52 -1.62
C ASN A 54 -13.90 -2.25 -2.32
N ALA A 55 -13.82 -1.22 -3.17
CA ALA A 55 -12.59 -0.81 -3.84
C ALA A 55 -11.79 0.26 -3.07
N TYR A 56 -12.21 0.65 -1.87
CA TYR A 56 -11.37 1.56 -1.08
C TYR A 56 -10.11 0.84 -0.55
N PRO A 57 -8.96 1.54 -0.48
CA PRO A 57 -7.70 0.95 -0.02
C PRO A 57 -7.75 0.35 1.38
N ASP A 58 -8.56 0.92 2.26
CA ASP A 58 -8.76 0.53 3.66
C ASP A 58 -9.91 -0.46 3.86
N SER A 59 -10.62 -0.84 2.78
CA SER A 59 -11.70 -1.83 2.86
C SER A 59 -11.17 -3.26 2.98
N GLU A 60 -11.91 -4.07 3.73
CA GLU A 60 -11.69 -5.53 3.92
C GLU A 60 -12.89 -6.32 3.38
N PRO A 61 -13.11 -6.36 2.06
CA PRO A 61 -14.33 -6.93 1.48
C PRO A 61 -14.50 -8.42 1.74
N TYR A 62 -13.44 -9.11 2.11
CA TYR A 62 -13.44 -10.57 2.35
C TYR A 62 -13.40 -10.95 3.84
N GLY A 63 -13.30 -9.98 4.77
CA GLY A 63 -13.30 -10.22 6.21
C GLY A 63 -12.15 -11.08 6.72
N ASP A 64 -11.01 -11.06 6.03
CA ASP A 64 -9.81 -11.84 6.34
C ASP A 64 -8.79 -11.09 7.22
N GLY A 65 -9.15 -9.89 7.66
CA GLY A 65 -8.31 -9.03 8.50
C GLY A 65 -7.23 -8.29 7.73
N VAL A 66 -7.23 -8.34 6.39
CA VAL A 66 -6.25 -7.65 5.55
C VAL A 66 -6.96 -6.71 4.58
N ALA A 67 -6.73 -5.43 4.73
CA ALA A 67 -7.28 -4.42 3.84
C ALA A 67 -6.70 -4.52 2.42
N ASN A 68 -7.38 -3.90 1.46
CA ASN A 68 -6.99 -3.98 0.06
C ASN A 68 -5.59 -3.39 -0.22
N LEU A 69 -5.22 -2.27 0.43
CA LEU A 69 -3.90 -1.65 0.19
C LEU A 69 -2.72 -2.54 0.62
N PRO A 70 -2.71 -3.15 1.81
CA PRO A 70 -1.72 -4.18 2.14
C PRO A 70 -1.66 -5.33 1.13
N LYS A 71 -2.81 -5.84 0.67
CA LYS A 71 -2.82 -6.89 -0.37
C LYS A 71 -2.14 -6.44 -1.64
N PHE A 72 -2.47 -5.24 -2.13
CA PHE A 72 -1.84 -4.65 -3.30
C PHE A 72 -0.34 -4.41 -3.10
N ALA A 73 0.05 -3.90 -1.92
CA ALA A 73 1.43 -3.58 -1.60
C ALA A 73 2.34 -4.80 -1.39
N CYS A 74 1.76 -5.96 -1.06
CA CYS A 74 2.47 -7.19 -0.72
C CYS A 74 2.24 -8.33 -1.73
N ASN A 75 1.79 -8.01 -2.94
CA ASN A 75 1.54 -8.99 -4.01
C ASN A 75 0.57 -10.11 -3.61
N MET A 76 -0.47 -9.77 -2.85
CA MET A 76 -1.45 -10.73 -2.36
C MET A 76 -2.71 -10.76 -3.24
N ASN A 77 -3.57 -11.75 -3.05
CA ASN A 77 -4.82 -11.87 -3.79
C ASN A 77 -5.80 -10.74 -3.45
N LEU A 78 -5.91 -9.77 -4.34
CA LEU A 78 -6.82 -8.63 -4.17
C LEU A 78 -8.29 -9.01 -4.44
N GLY A 79 -8.53 -10.08 -5.22
CA GLY A 79 -9.86 -10.55 -5.61
C GLY A 79 -10.44 -11.64 -4.69
N GLY A 80 -9.87 -11.89 -3.53
CA GLY A 80 -10.31 -12.92 -2.60
C GLY A 80 -9.74 -12.78 -1.20
N ALA A 81 -10.17 -13.66 -0.30
CA ALA A 81 -9.58 -13.75 1.03
C ALA A 81 -8.11 -14.19 0.93
N ASP A 82 -7.21 -13.42 1.54
CA ASP A 82 -5.78 -13.72 1.60
C ASP A 82 -5.16 -12.99 2.80
N SER A 83 -4.71 -13.76 3.78
CA SER A 83 -3.99 -13.29 4.96
C SER A 83 -2.66 -14.03 5.14
N SER A 84 -2.13 -14.57 4.04
CA SER A 84 -0.89 -15.34 4.05
C SER A 84 0.31 -14.50 4.49
N GLN A 85 1.21 -15.13 5.22
CA GLN A 85 2.51 -14.56 5.56
C GLN A 85 3.52 -14.85 4.45
N LEU A 86 4.40 -13.91 4.18
CA LEU A 86 5.52 -14.13 3.26
C LEU A 86 6.40 -15.26 3.81
N THR A 87 6.59 -16.31 3.04
CA THR A 87 7.54 -17.35 3.34
C THR A 87 8.93 -17.00 2.83
N LEU A 88 9.97 -17.59 3.41
CA LEU A 88 11.33 -17.38 2.95
C LEU A 88 11.47 -17.73 1.46
N GLY A 89 11.87 -16.77 0.66
CA GLY A 89 11.91 -16.93 -0.81
C GLY A 89 10.55 -16.84 -1.52
N GLY A 90 9.46 -16.62 -0.78
CA GLY A 90 8.10 -16.43 -1.35
C GLY A 90 7.97 -15.15 -2.16
N ILE A 91 6.94 -15.10 -3.00
CA ILE A 91 6.66 -13.96 -3.89
C ILE A 91 5.32 -13.27 -3.59
N SER A 92 4.65 -13.63 -2.51
CA SER A 92 3.37 -13.08 -2.06
C SER A 92 3.22 -13.24 -0.56
N GLY A 93 2.58 -12.30 0.12
CA GLY A 93 2.23 -12.40 1.54
C GLY A 93 2.63 -11.17 2.36
N LEU A 94 2.01 -11.06 3.54
CA LEU A 94 2.35 -10.05 4.54
C LEU A 94 3.80 -10.18 4.99
N PRO A 95 4.47 -9.09 5.41
CA PRO A 95 5.85 -9.11 5.81
C PRO A 95 6.20 -10.23 6.79
N HIS A 96 7.34 -10.86 6.58
CA HIS A 96 7.91 -11.85 7.48
C HIS A 96 8.88 -11.21 8.46
N PHE A 97 8.85 -11.67 9.68
CA PHE A 97 9.68 -11.15 10.75
C PHE A 97 10.25 -12.31 11.57
N GLU A 98 11.57 -12.31 11.78
CA GLU A 98 12.26 -13.32 12.58
C GLU A 98 13.38 -12.73 13.44
N LEU A 99 13.68 -13.38 14.54
CA LEU A 99 14.84 -13.11 15.38
C LEU A 99 15.94 -14.13 15.08
N ILE A 100 17.05 -13.65 14.54
CA ILE A 100 18.23 -14.49 14.31
C ILE A 100 19.17 -14.28 15.51
N THR A 101 19.49 -15.35 16.21
CA THR A 101 20.41 -15.33 17.35
C THR A 101 21.65 -16.15 17.05
N SER A 102 22.81 -15.62 17.43
CA SER A 102 24.09 -16.33 17.49
C SER A 102 24.68 -16.23 18.90
N GLU A 103 25.81 -16.90 19.15
CA GLU A 103 26.45 -16.86 20.47
C GLU A 103 26.85 -15.45 20.94
N SER A 104 27.07 -14.51 20.02
CA SER A 104 27.59 -13.18 20.31
C SER A 104 26.69 -12.01 19.82
N SER A 105 25.61 -12.30 19.13
CA SER A 105 24.75 -11.25 18.58
C SER A 105 23.32 -11.73 18.32
N SER A 106 22.39 -10.80 18.38
CA SER A 106 21.01 -11.02 17.94
C SER A 106 20.63 -9.94 16.93
N THR A 107 19.88 -10.34 15.93
CA THR A 107 19.45 -9.45 14.83
C THR A 107 17.99 -9.70 14.53
N TRP A 108 17.18 -8.67 14.51
CA TRP A 108 15.86 -8.72 13.90
C TRP A 108 16.02 -8.68 12.39
N ARG A 109 15.42 -9.65 11.70
CA ARG A 109 15.30 -9.68 10.25
C ARG A 109 13.85 -9.48 9.87
N PHE A 110 13.61 -8.43 9.10
CA PHE A 110 12.30 -8.08 8.56
C PHE A 110 12.36 -8.20 7.04
N GLU A 111 11.53 -9.05 6.46
CA GLU A 111 11.49 -9.31 5.01
C GLU A 111 10.13 -8.94 4.47
N TYR A 112 10.10 -8.17 3.39
CA TYR A 112 8.87 -7.76 2.72
C TYR A 112 9.07 -7.61 1.22
N LEU A 113 7.96 -7.58 0.49
CA LEU A 113 7.94 -7.29 -0.93
C LEU A 113 7.73 -5.79 -1.14
N ARG A 114 8.44 -5.23 -2.11
CA ARG A 114 8.28 -3.84 -2.52
C ARG A 114 7.99 -3.78 -4.02
N ARG A 115 6.93 -3.06 -4.36
CA ARG A 115 6.52 -2.87 -5.75
C ARG A 115 7.32 -1.74 -6.38
N LYS A 116 8.15 -2.08 -7.36
CA LYS A 116 9.02 -1.13 -8.08
C LYS A 116 8.18 -0.11 -8.85
N GLY A 117 8.60 1.14 -8.87
CA GLY A 117 7.98 2.21 -9.65
C GLY A 117 6.51 2.52 -9.32
N SER A 118 5.99 2.03 -8.20
CA SER A 118 4.58 2.21 -7.82
C SER A 118 4.27 3.55 -7.17
N GLY A 119 5.28 4.28 -6.69
CA GLY A 119 5.06 5.46 -5.85
C GLY A 119 4.64 5.14 -4.41
N LEU A 120 4.51 3.85 -4.02
CA LEU A 120 4.29 3.44 -2.64
C LEU A 120 5.55 3.68 -1.80
N ILE A 121 5.36 4.17 -0.59
CA ILE A 121 6.41 4.31 0.42
C ILE A 121 6.24 3.19 1.44
N TYR A 122 7.29 2.39 1.64
CA TYR A 122 7.33 1.30 2.59
C TYR A 122 8.22 1.72 3.77
N THR A 123 7.62 1.82 4.95
CA THR A 123 8.35 2.24 6.15
C THR A 123 8.14 1.22 7.25
N PRO A 124 9.04 0.23 7.42
CA PRO A 124 9.00 -0.64 8.58
C PRO A 124 9.06 0.17 9.87
N MET A 125 8.15 -0.11 10.78
CA MET A 125 8.02 0.61 12.05
C MET A 125 8.15 -0.35 13.21
N HIS A 126 8.67 0.11 14.33
CA HIS A 126 8.71 -0.63 15.58
C HIS A 126 8.22 0.22 16.75
N SER A 127 7.76 -0.45 17.79
CA SER A 127 7.41 0.18 19.06
C SER A 127 7.62 -0.78 20.21
N THR A 128 7.98 -0.24 21.36
CA THR A 128 8.01 -0.95 22.65
C THR A 128 6.66 -0.89 23.38
N GLN A 129 5.71 -0.14 22.85
CA GLN A 129 4.37 0.05 23.43
C GLN A 129 3.33 0.01 22.31
N LEU A 130 2.16 -0.58 22.57
CA LEU A 130 1.04 -0.65 21.63
C LEU A 130 0.12 0.59 21.70
N SER A 131 0.68 1.77 21.94
CA SER A 131 -0.08 3.02 21.98
C SER A 131 0.06 3.80 20.67
N ALA A 132 -0.98 4.54 20.31
CA ALA A 132 -0.93 5.41 19.14
C ALA A 132 0.21 6.43 19.27
N GLY A 133 0.98 6.62 18.21
CA GLY A 133 2.11 7.55 18.16
C GLY A 133 3.42 7.04 18.77
N SER A 134 3.46 5.79 19.28
CA SER A 134 4.69 5.20 19.84
C SER A 134 5.57 4.52 18.78
N PHE A 135 5.10 4.40 17.56
CA PHE A 135 5.84 3.74 16.47
C PHE A 135 6.90 4.67 15.86
N SER A 136 8.10 4.14 15.69
CA SER A 136 9.23 4.81 15.06
C SER A 136 9.75 3.97 13.89
N PRO A 137 10.31 4.59 12.83
CA PRO A 137 10.92 3.85 11.75
C PRO A 137 12.04 2.92 12.26
N MET A 138 12.06 1.69 11.76
CA MET A 138 13.16 0.77 12.01
C MET A 138 14.41 1.25 11.27
N VAL A 139 15.54 1.28 11.96
CA VAL A 139 16.83 1.67 11.38
C VAL A 139 17.74 0.45 11.35
N GLY A 140 18.22 0.09 10.17
CA GLY A 140 19.07 -1.09 9.99
C GLY A 140 19.70 -1.14 8.60
N ALA A 141 20.39 -2.24 8.32
CA ALA A 141 20.94 -2.49 7.00
C ALA A 141 19.85 -3.05 6.08
N GLU A 142 19.53 -2.32 5.01
CA GLU A 142 18.57 -2.74 3.99
C GLU A 142 19.31 -3.32 2.78
N THR A 143 18.84 -4.45 2.29
CA THR A 143 19.23 -5.04 1.01
C THR A 143 17.99 -5.32 0.18
N ALA A 144 18.07 -5.06 -1.11
CA ALA A 144 17.00 -5.35 -2.05
C ALA A 144 17.52 -6.27 -3.16
N SER A 145 16.67 -7.21 -3.58
CA SER A 145 16.94 -8.11 -4.70
C SER A 145 15.72 -8.22 -5.58
N ASP A 146 15.91 -8.12 -6.89
CA ASP A 146 14.83 -8.24 -7.87
C ASP A 146 14.22 -9.64 -7.85
N ILE A 147 12.90 -9.69 -7.92
CA ILE A 147 12.11 -10.91 -8.16
C ILE A 147 11.75 -10.96 -9.65
N ASP A 148 11.22 -9.84 -10.16
CA ASP A 148 10.84 -9.65 -11.56
C ASP A 148 10.85 -8.13 -11.91
N ASP A 149 10.27 -7.75 -13.04
CA ASP A 149 10.21 -6.35 -13.47
C ASP A 149 9.33 -5.46 -12.55
N THR A 150 8.42 -6.07 -11.80
CA THR A 150 7.44 -5.37 -10.94
C THR A 150 7.84 -5.39 -9.47
N TRP A 151 8.45 -6.47 -9.01
CA TRP A 151 8.67 -6.75 -7.59
C TRP A 151 10.13 -6.93 -7.24
N GLU A 152 10.48 -6.46 -6.05
CA GLU A 152 11.74 -6.76 -5.38
C GLU A 152 11.47 -7.25 -3.95
N ARG A 153 12.38 -8.09 -3.46
CA ARG A 153 12.44 -8.51 -2.06
C ARG A 153 13.36 -7.58 -1.31
N VAL A 154 12.87 -7.06 -0.21
CA VAL A 154 13.63 -6.20 0.69
C VAL A 154 13.84 -6.94 2.01
N VAL A 155 15.06 -6.95 2.49
CA VAL A 155 15.44 -7.46 3.80
C VAL A 155 16.06 -6.33 4.60
N LEU A 156 15.46 -6.02 5.74
CA LEU A 156 15.96 -5.07 6.72
C LEU A 156 16.50 -5.85 7.92
N SER A 157 17.78 -5.67 8.22
CA SER A 157 18.47 -6.29 9.35
C SER A 157 18.79 -5.25 10.42
N VAL A 158 18.26 -5.44 11.62
CA VAL A 158 18.41 -4.52 12.75
C VAL A 158 19.15 -5.23 13.89
N PRO A 159 20.41 -4.85 14.16
CA PRO A 159 21.14 -5.42 15.29
C PRO A 159 20.48 -5.10 16.62
N ILE A 160 20.45 -6.06 17.53
CA ILE A 160 20.02 -5.88 18.91
C ILE A 160 21.28 -5.78 19.77
N ASN A 161 21.48 -4.62 20.36
CA ASN A 161 22.49 -4.46 21.41
C ASN A 161 21.87 -4.94 22.72
N LEU A 162 22.31 -6.12 23.19
CA LEU A 162 21.95 -6.68 24.49
C LEU A 162 22.80 -6.09 25.60
#